data_2f9bafabddfdf8656ee07f67031d4a28
#
_entry.id   2f9bafabddfdf8656ee07f67031d4a28
#
_cell.length_a   1.000
_cell.length_b   1.000
_cell.length_c   1.000
_cell.angle_alpha   90.00
_cell.angle_beta   90.00
_cell.angle_gamma   90.00
#
_symmetry.space_group_name_H-M   'P 1'
#
loop_
_entity.id
_entity.type
_entity.pdbx_description
1 polymer ?
#
loop_
_entity_poly.entity_id
_entity_poly.type
_entity_poly.pdbx_seq_one_letter_code
_entity_poly.pdbx_strand_id
1 'polypeptide(L)'
;HFILRPKNCGSTPFFIDPFKKGAILLKDDLQILLCKYGLDSSIEQTTKPSSTRKIIQRMSNNLFFSHRKAKDDVGVLRNLERLILITPECADLLRVRSTVLASMGDVKQAISSLKEYLHATSITDRMECEQRLKLLKQLSTAPSV
;
A
#
# COMPACT_ATOMS: atom_id res chain seq x y z
N HIS A 1 -1.05 -12.43 5.65
CA HIS A 1 -1.81 -13.64 5.32
C HIS A 1 -3.31 -13.32 5.27
N PHE A 2 -4.05 -13.87 4.31
CA PHE A 2 -5.51 -13.76 4.23
C PHE A 2 -6.11 -15.10 4.61
N ILE A 3 -7.17 -15.06 5.40
CA ILE A 3 -8.04 -16.21 5.65
C ILE A 3 -9.47 -15.81 5.28
N LEU A 4 -10.26 -16.74 4.81
CA LEU A 4 -11.65 -16.53 4.48
C LEU A 4 -12.54 -17.14 5.59
N ARG A 5 -13.61 -16.45 5.93
CA ARG A 5 -14.65 -16.96 6.82
C ARG A 5 -15.96 -17.03 6.05
N PRO A 6 -16.54 -18.21 5.85
CA PRO A 6 -17.85 -18.35 5.24
C PRO A 6 -18.92 -17.66 6.11
N LYS A 7 -19.94 -17.04 5.49
CA LYS A 7 -20.99 -16.34 6.23
C LYS A 7 -21.97 -17.28 6.95
N ASN A 8 -22.19 -18.46 6.39
CA ASN A 8 -23.19 -19.44 6.87
C ASN A 8 -22.46 -20.74 7.26
N CYS A 9 -21.68 -20.69 8.31
CA CYS A 9 -21.15 -21.88 8.94
C CYS A 9 -22.07 -22.29 10.06
N GLY A 10 -22.58 -23.49 10.08
CA GLY A 10 -23.41 -24.02 11.19
C GLY A 10 -22.93 -23.63 12.59
N SER A 11 -23.07 -24.47 13.57
CA SER A 11 -22.71 -24.19 14.96
C SER A 11 -21.20 -23.99 15.23
N THR A 12 -20.33 -24.54 14.36
CA THR A 12 -18.87 -24.44 14.55
C THR A 12 -18.25 -23.55 13.49
N PRO A 13 -17.67 -22.39 13.83
CA PRO A 13 -17.00 -21.52 12.88
C PRO A 13 -15.72 -22.19 12.37
N PHE A 14 -15.54 -22.19 11.04
CA PHE A 14 -14.33 -22.62 10.40
C PHE A 14 -13.81 -21.51 9.47
N PHE A 15 -12.55 -21.62 9.10
CA PHE A 15 -11.87 -20.68 8.22
C PHE A 15 -11.20 -21.44 7.07
N ILE A 16 -10.91 -20.75 5.98
CA ILE A 16 -10.30 -21.32 4.80
C ILE A 16 -9.01 -20.56 4.51
N ASP A 17 -7.93 -21.30 4.32
CA ASP A 17 -6.64 -20.75 3.91
C ASP A 17 -6.47 -20.88 2.39
N PRO A 18 -6.66 -19.80 1.61
CA PRO A 18 -6.52 -19.87 0.16
C PRO A 18 -5.06 -20.11 -0.29
N PHE A 19 -4.07 -19.79 0.55
CA PHE A 19 -2.66 -20.03 0.23
C PHE A 19 -2.23 -21.48 0.46
N LYS A 20 -3.03 -22.23 1.23
CA LYS A 20 -2.87 -23.69 1.42
C LYS A 20 -3.92 -24.46 0.64
N LYS A 21 -4.16 -24.08 -0.61
CA LYS A 21 -5.09 -24.77 -1.52
C LYS A 21 -6.53 -24.90 -0.96
N GLY A 22 -6.96 -23.96 -0.15
CA GLY A 22 -8.30 -24.00 0.46
C GLY A 22 -8.39 -24.89 1.71
N ALA A 23 -7.29 -25.18 2.39
CA ALA A 23 -7.32 -25.96 3.63
C ALA A 23 -8.27 -25.33 4.66
N ILE A 24 -9.05 -26.19 5.31
CA ILE A 24 -9.94 -25.79 6.40
C ILE A 24 -9.10 -25.62 7.67
N LEU A 25 -9.30 -24.50 8.36
CA LEU A 25 -8.67 -24.17 9.63
C LEU A 25 -9.74 -24.09 10.70
N LEU A 26 -9.53 -24.78 11.79
CA LEU A 26 -10.31 -24.66 13.02
C LEU A 26 -9.71 -23.61 13.95
N LYS A 27 -10.35 -23.37 15.10
CA LYS A 27 -9.90 -22.36 16.07
C LYS A 27 -8.46 -22.60 16.56
N ASP A 28 -8.11 -23.85 16.80
CA ASP A 28 -6.77 -24.23 17.29
C ASP A 28 -5.70 -24.01 16.21
N ASP A 29 -6.01 -24.31 14.94
CA ASP A 29 -5.12 -24.05 13.82
C ASP A 29 -4.83 -22.54 13.67
N LEU A 30 -5.85 -21.69 13.91
CA LEU A 30 -5.68 -20.25 13.92
C LEU A 30 -4.78 -19.77 15.06
N GLN A 31 -4.90 -20.35 16.25
CA GLN A 31 -4.05 -20.01 17.38
C GLN A 31 -2.59 -20.32 17.06
N ILE A 32 -2.32 -21.49 16.49
CA ILE A 32 -0.98 -21.88 16.02
C ILE A 32 -0.46 -20.90 14.97
N LEU A 33 -1.33 -20.49 14.03
CA LEU A 33 -0.98 -19.53 12.99
C LEU A 33 -0.64 -18.15 13.56
N LEU A 34 -1.42 -17.66 14.52
CA LEU A 34 -1.18 -16.38 15.21
C LEU A 34 0.14 -16.39 15.96
N CYS A 35 0.41 -17.44 16.74
CA CYS A 35 1.69 -17.62 17.44
C CYS A 35 2.87 -17.61 16.46
N LYS A 36 2.75 -18.28 15.31
CA LYS A 36 3.78 -18.30 14.28
C LYS A 36 4.12 -16.91 13.73
N TYR A 37 3.14 -16.00 13.70
CA TYR A 37 3.34 -14.61 13.24
C TYR A 37 3.62 -13.63 14.39
N GLY A 38 3.82 -14.10 15.63
CA GLY A 38 4.10 -13.27 16.80
C GLY A 38 2.92 -12.37 17.19
N LEU A 39 1.69 -12.81 16.92
CA LEU A 39 0.47 -12.05 17.21
C LEU A 39 -0.19 -12.61 18.48
N ASP A 40 -0.03 -11.89 19.60
CA ASP A 40 -0.67 -12.23 20.90
C ASP A 40 -2.10 -11.68 21.04
N SER A 41 -2.78 -11.43 19.93
CA SER A 41 -4.14 -10.92 19.93
C SER A 41 -5.17 -12.05 19.97
N SER A 42 -6.35 -11.76 20.57
CA SER A 42 -7.43 -12.75 20.58
C SER A 42 -7.89 -13.13 19.16
N ILE A 43 -8.28 -14.37 18.98
CA ILE A 43 -8.80 -14.85 17.67
C ILE A 43 -9.97 -14.00 17.22
N GLU A 44 -10.88 -13.62 18.12
CA GLU A 44 -12.05 -12.79 17.82
C GLU A 44 -11.67 -11.42 17.25
N GLN A 45 -10.60 -10.80 17.76
CA GLN A 45 -10.11 -9.51 17.25
C GLN A 45 -9.45 -9.66 15.88
N THR A 46 -8.63 -10.69 15.72
CA THR A 46 -7.87 -10.92 14.50
C THR A 46 -8.73 -11.41 13.33
N THR A 47 -9.82 -12.12 13.62
CA THR A 47 -10.74 -12.67 12.60
C THR A 47 -11.94 -11.79 12.30
N LYS A 48 -11.96 -10.56 12.79
CA LYS A 48 -13.01 -9.58 12.40
C LYS A 48 -12.98 -9.39 10.87
N PRO A 49 -14.15 -9.36 10.22
CA PRO A 49 -14.22 -9.11 8.78
C PRO A 49 -13.57 -7.78 8.42
N SER A 50 -12.68 -7.81 7.46
CA SER A 50 -12.10 -6.59 6.91
C SER A 50 -13.08 -5.92 5.95
N SER A 51 -13.13 -4.60 5.95
CA SER A 51 -13.91 -3.86 4.95
C SER A 51 -13.33 -4.09 3.54
N THR A 52 -14.19 -3.98 2.52
CA THR A 52 -13.78 -4.08 1.12
C THR A 52 -12.63 -3.10 0.80
N ARG A 53 -12.71 -1.87 1.32
CA ARG A 53 -11.63 -0.87 1.17
C ARG A 53 -10.30 -1.39 1.69
N LYS A 54 -10.25 -1.96 2.90
CA LYS A 54 -9.02 -2.54 3.47
C LYS A 54 -8.48 -3.72 2.67
N ILE A 55 -9.37 -4.55 2.13
CA ILE A 55 -8.98 -5.67 1.28
C ILE A 55 -8.31 -5.16 0.00
N ILE A 56 -8.95 -4.21 -0.70
CA ILE A 56 -8.42 -3.64 -1.95
C ILE A 56 -7.10 -2.89 -1.68
N GLN A 57 -7.03 -2.11 -0.61
CA GLN A 57 -5.80 -1.42 -0.19
C GLN A 57 -4.64 -2.40 0.00
N ARG A 58 -4.88 -3.51 0.69
CA ARG A 58 -3.87 -4.53 0.92
C ARG A 58 -3.43 -5.23 -0.38
N MET A 59 -4.39 -5.53 -1.28
CA MET A 59 -4.08 -6.09 -2.59
C MET A 59 -3.23 -5.13 -3.42
N SER A 60 -3.59 -3.85 -3.44
CA SER A 60 -2.84 -2.80 -4.16
C SER A 60 -1.44 -2.61 -3.57
N ASN A 61 -1.29 -2.66 -2.25
CA ASN A 61 0.03 -2.65 -1.62
C ASN A 61 0.89 -3.85 -2.04
N ASN A 62 0.34 -5.06 -2.05
CA ASN A 62 1.06 -6.25 -2.49
C ASN A 62 1.52 -6.13 -3.95
N LEU A 63 0.64 -5.62 -4.83
CA LEU A 63 0.98 -5.36 -6.23
C LEU A 63 2.05 -4.28 -6.37
N PHE A 64 1.95 -3.19 -5.61
CA PHE A 64 2.97 -2.15 -5.56
C PHE A 64 4.36 -2.71 -5.25
N PHE A 65 4.49 -3.51 -4.18
CA PHE A 65 5.76 -4.13 -3.81
C PHE A 65 6.25 -5.16 -4.84
N SER A 66 5.34 -5.90 -5.46
CA SER A 66 5.67 -6.86 -6.51
C SER A 66 6.24 -6.16 -7.75
N HIS A 67 5.58 -5.10 -8.25
CA HIS A 67 6.08 -4.30 -9.38
C HIS A 67 7.40 -3.60 -9.05
N ARG A 68 7.54 -3.08 -7.82
CA ARG A 68 8.79 -2.46 -7.37
C ARG A 68 9.95 -3.46 -7.38
N LYS A 69 9.73 -4.68 -6.91
CA LYS A 69 10.73 -5.78 -6.97
C LYS A 69 11.09 -6.15 -8.40
N ALA A 70 10.13 -6.10 -9.31
CA ALA A 70 10.32 -6.36 -10.73
C ALA A 70 10.92 -5.17 -11.50
N LYS A 71 11.14 -4.02 -10.85
CA LYS A 71 11.57 -2.75 -11.47
C LYS A 71 10.61 -2.26 -12.58
N ASP A 72 9.33 -2.57 -12.43
CA ASP A 72 8.25 -2.13 -13.31
C ASP A 72 7.65 -0.81 -12.78
N ASP A 73 8.27 0.31 -13.15
CA ASP A 73 7.86 1.64 -12.69
C ASP A 73 6.44 2.01 -13.15
N VAL A 74 6.02 1.53 -14.33
CA VAL A 74 4.65 1.75 -14.83
C VAL A 74 3.63 1.03 -13.95
N GLY A 75 3.89 -0.21 -13.60
CA GLY A 75 3.06 -0.99 -12.67
C GLY A 75 3.04 -0.38 -11.27
N VAL A 76 4.19 0.12 -10.78
CA VAL A 76 4.31 0.85 -9.51
C VAL A 76 3.42 2.09 -9.53
N LEU A 77 3.53 2.95 -10.57
CA LEU A 77 2.76 4.18 -10.69
C LEU A 77 1.25 3.89 -10.72
N ARG A 78 0.81 2.93 -11.53
CA ARG A 78 -0.60 2.52 -11.62
C ARG A 78 -1.17 2.09 -10.27
N ASN A 79 -0.40 1.36 -9.46
CA ASN A 79 -0.85 0.93 -8.14
C ASN A 79 -0.79 2.06 -7.09
N LEU A 80 0.15 3.00 -7.21
CA LEU A 80 0.16 4.22 -6.39
C LEU A 80 -1.09 5.07 -6.64
N GLU A 81 -1.48 5.28 -7.89
CA GLU A 81 -2.70 6.03 -8.22
C GLU A 81 -3.95 5.39 -7.62
N ARG A 82 -4.07 4.06 -7.69
CA ARG A 82 -5.15 3.32 -7.02
C ARG A 82 -5.11 3.51 -5.50
N LEU A 83 -3.94 3.43 -4.89
CA LEU A 83 -3.77 3.63 -3.44
C LEU A 83 -4.16 5.04 -3.01
N ILE A 84 -3.79 6.08 -3.77
CA ILE A 84 -4.17 7.47 -3.51
C ILE A 84 -5.70 7.62 -3.54
N LEU A 85 -6.39 6.99 -4.50
CA LEU A 85 -7.86 7.00 -4.56
C LEU A 85 -8.50 6.26 -3.39
N ILE A 86 -7.90 5.16 -2.94
CA ILE A 86 -8.44 4.33 -1.84
C ILE A 86 -8.15 4.97 -0.48
N THR A 87 -6.99 5.64 -0.34
CA THR A 87 -6.51 6.22 0.92
C THR A 87 -6.05 7.67 0.72
N PRO A 88 -6.97 8.60 0.38
CA PRO A 88 -6.63 10.00 0.12
C PRO A 88 -6.05 10.70 1.35
N GLU A 89 -6.29 10.18 2.55
CA GLU A 89 -5.72 10.63 3.81
C GLU A 89 -4.21 10.34 3.95
N CYS A 90 -3.65 9.46 3.12
CA CYS A 90 -2.24 9.08 3.18
C CYS A 90 -1.41 9.93 2.22
N ALA A 91 -1.04 11.14 2.64
CA ALA A 91 -0.28 12.08 1.81
C ALA A 91 1.10 11.54 1.38
N ASP A 92 1.72 10.65 2.16
CA ASP A 92 3.01 10.03 1.80
C ASP A 92 3.00 9.33 0.43
N LEU A 93 1.85 8.86 -0.03
CA LEU A 93 1.72 8.28 -1.36
C LEU A 93 2.03 9.29 -2.47
N LEU A 94 1.72 10.56 -2.27
CA LEU A 94 2.03 11.65 -3.21
C LEU A 94 3.55 11.88 -3.30
N ARG A 95 4.25 11.80 -2.17
CA ARG A 95 5.72 11.87 -2.12
C ARG A 95 6.36 10.70 -2.85
N VAL A 96 5.85 9.48 -2.64
CA VAL A 96 6.31 8.28 -3.34
C VAL A 96 6.01 8.40 -4.84
N ARG A 97 4.82 8.88 -5.23
CA ARG A 97 4.46 9.14 -6.64
C ARG A 97 5.43 10.10 -7.31
N SER A 98 5.78 11.20 -6.64
CA SER A 98 6.78 12.16 -7.15
C SER A 98 8.13 11.48 -7.41
N THR A 99 8.55 10.57 -6.53
CA THR A 99 9.82 9.85 -6.68
C THR A 99 9.82 8.94 -7.92
N VAL A 100 8.75 8.19 -8.11
CA VAL A 100 8.59 7.27 -9.24
C VAL A 100 8.50 8.06 -10.55
N LEU A 101 7.71 9.12 -10.61
CA LEU A 101 7.59 9.99 -11.79
C LEU A 101 8.92 10.63 -12.17
N ALA A 102 9.72 11.07 -11.19
CA ALA A 102 11.04 11.62 -11.44
C ALA A 102 12.00 10.56 -12.00
N SER A 103 11.96 9.30 -11.51
CA SER A 103 12.77 8.21 -12.07
C SER A 103 12.39 7.84 -13.50
N MET A 104 11.11 8.03 -13.87
CA MET A 104 10.60 7.82 -15.22
C MET A 104 10.87 9.01 -16.17
N GLY A 105 11.45 10.11 -15.66
CA GLY A 105 11.71 11.34 -16.44
C GLY A 105 10.54 12.30 -16.55
N ASP A 106 9.38 11.99 -15.98
CA ASP A 106 8.24 12.90 -15.95
C ASP A 106 8.36 13.92 -14.81
N VAL A 107 9.31 14.85 -15.01
CA VAL A 107 9.65 15.89 -14.03
C VAL A 107 8.46 16.81 -13.75
N LYS A 108 7.60 17.09 -14.74
CA LYS A 108 6.45 17.98 -14.56
C LYS A 108 5.42 17.38 -13.60
N GLN A 109 5.05 16.13 -13.78
CA GLN A 109 4.13 15.45 -12.88
C GLN A 109 4.76 15.17 -11.50
N ALA A 110 6.07 14.91 -11.45
CA ALA A 110 6.81 14.77 -10.19
C ALA A 110 6.72 16.05 -9.34
N ILE A 111 6.90 17.22 -9.96
CA ILE A 111 6.75 18.53 -9.31
C ILE A 111 5.32 18.73 -8.80
N SER A 112 4.30 18.40 -9.60
CA SER A 112 2.90 18.52 -9.19
C SER A 112 2.60 17.68 -7.95
N SER A 113 2.99 16.41 -7.98
CA SER A 113 2.79 15.47 -6.86
C SER A 113 3.46 15.94 -5.57
N LEU A 114 4.68 16.50 -5.69
CA LEU A 114 5.43 16.98 -4.52
C LEU A 114 4.83 18.27 -3.94
N LYS A 115 4.27 19.14 -4.79
CA LYS A 115 3.51 20.31 -4.33
C LYS A 115 2.23 19.91 -3.59
N GLU A 116 1.47 18.96 -4.15
CA GLU A 116 0.26 18.42 -3.51
C GLU A 116 0.60 17.85 -2.13
N TYR A 117 1.71 17.09 -2.02
CA TYR A 117 2.20 16.58 -0.74
C TYR A 117 2.48 17.72 0.24
N LEU A 118 3.23 18.75 -0.18
CA LEU A 118 3.59 19.90 0.66
C LEU A 118 2.38 20.73 1.13
N HIS A 119 1.26 20.69 0.39
CA HIS A 119 0.01 21.33 0.80
C HIS A 119 -0.83 20.49 1.76
N ALA A 120 -0.72 19.16 1.69
CA ALA A 120 -1.61 18.24 2.39
C ALA A 120 -1.24 18.04 3.88
N THR A 121 -0.03 18.38 4.33
CA THR A 121 0.50 17.95 5.63
C THR A 121 1.24 19.06 6.39
N SER A 122 1.12 19.01 7.74
CA SER A 122 2.08 19.66 8.65
C SER A 122 3.30 18.73 8.77
N ILE A 123 4.37 19.01 8.03
CA ILE A 123 5.37 18.02 7.64
C ILE A 123 6.63 18.15 8.50
N THR A 124 7.10 17.03 9.03
CA THR A 124 8.41 16.92 9.68
C THR A 124 9.58 16.95 8.69
N ASP A 125 9.35 16.53 7.43
CA ASP A 125 10.34 16.47 6.34
C ASP A 125 10.18 17.60 5.29
N ARG A 126 9.50 18.68 5.65
CA ARG A 126 9.23 19.83 4.75
C ARG A 126 10.49 20.37 4.07
N MET A 127 11.55 20.60 4.82
CA MET A 127 12.80 21.14 4.29
C MET A 127 13.42 20.25 3.21
N GLU A 128 13.44 18.94 3.43
CA GLU A 128 13.96 17.98 2.46
C GLU A 128 13.12 17.99 1.17
N CYS A 129 11.79 17.99 1.32
CA CYS A 129 10.87 18.04 0.19
C CYS A 129 10.96 19.36 -0.59
N GLU A 130 11.17 20.48 0.06
CA GLU A 130 11.37 21.80 -0.59
C GLU A 130 12.71 21.84 -1.36
N GLN A 131 13.79 21.28 -0.79
CA GLN A 131 15.06 21.13 -1.50
C GLN A 131 14.90 20.26 -2.74
N ARG A 132 14.21 19.12 -2.62
CA ARG A 132 13.91 18.23 -3.74
C ARG A 132 13.07 18.94 -4.80
N LEU A 133 12.07 19.72 -4.41
CA LEU A 133 11.26 20.52 -5.33
C LEU A 133 12.09 21.54 -6.10
N LYS A 134 13.08 22.17 -5.45
CA LYS A 134 14.04 23.07 -6.10
C LYS A 134 14.84 22.34 -7.19
N LEU A 135 15.40 21.18 -6.88
CA LEU A 135 16.17 20.37 -7.82
C LEU A 135 15.33 19.95 -9.04
N LEU A 136 14.12 19.46 -8.81
CA LEU A 136 13.21 19.07 -9.90
C LEU A 136 12.86 20.26 -10.82
N LYS A 137 12.68 21.46 -10.27
CA LYS A 137 12.44 22.66 -11.08
C LYS A 137 13.65 23.02 -11.95
N GLN A 138 14.86 22.92 -11.43
CA GLN A 138 16.09 23.15 -12.19
C GLN A 138 16.22 22.15 -13.36
N LEU A 139 15.92 20.87 -13.13
CA LEU A 139 15.89 19.85 -14.20
C LEU A 139 14.81 20.13 -15.24
N SER A 140 13.68 20.68 -14.85
CA SER A 140 12.61 21.06 -15.79
C SER A 140 12.92 22.25 -16.66
N THR A 141 13.88 23.11 -16.26
CA THR A 141 14.27 24.32 -16.99
C THR A 141 15.56 24.13 -17.78
N ALA A 142 16.28 23.04 -17.59
CA ALA A 142 17.48 22.73 -18.36
C ALA A 142 17.12 22.48 -19.83
N PRO A 143 17.78 23.13 -20.80
CA PRO A 143 17.56 22.88 -22.21
C PRO A 143 17.90 21.41 -22.52
N SER A 144 17.00 20.74 -23.25
CA SER A 144 17.28 19.41 -23.80
C SER A 144 18.45 19.53 -24.77
N VAL A 145 19.58 18.90 -24.44
CA VAL A 145 20.77 18.78 -25.33
C VAL A 145 20.47 17.76 -26.41
#